data_0078fb3c65d4f805dbf65856b453220e
#
_entry.id   0078fb3c65d4f805dbf65856b453220e
#
_cell.length_a   1.000
_cell.length_b   1.000
_cell.length_c   1.000
_cell.angle_alpha   90.00
_cell.angle_beta   90.00
_cell.angle_gamma   90.00
#
_symmetry.space_group_name_H-M   'P 1'
#
loop_
_entity.id
_entity.type
_entity.pdbx_description
1 polymer ?
#
loop_
_entity_poly.entity_id
_entity_poly.type
_entity_poly.pdbx_seq_one_letter_code
_entity_poly.pdbx_strand_id
1 'polypeptide(L)'
;MRLRLLACALIAALAAALLGTPAQAAPRKPGTVGLVSFTKGSTYEVDGKRYARVRITWPKSRNATRYQVFVARTKTNVARARKPKVTVRGTQAVVRELRRGTTYWFQVRALNGSRAGNRSARVARVTPVASADLSTAAHPTHSMLSYNVCSNACTSRPWERRQPLVVNQVLAVRPGVVALQEASRWSTTIPGYVEADGGRDNRILYRPGVYEQVEQALTAEQQSADCAIARTRNGRKVLDEDGEPVRVEPCVLPVDGVADPPGKDAPWVMLRHRATGQEVLFVGVHLLTGSSNANARYRATQVHALFADLDAQLTWWGRDLRSTPIALIGDFNTNRSRTNHVVVESVMKQYGFWDSYEQARNLSRQHQNTANPNWQWRTPTIGVTWGDHVDKVWVRPGRSLVRSWANVGLMRGTQYVSPLPSDHHPLLVRAQLS
;
A
#
# COMPACT_ATOMS: atom_id res chain seq x y z
N MET A 1 -24.60 -73.21 -48.27
CA MET A 1 -23.51 -72.70 -47.38
C MET A 1 -23.47 -71.18 -47.22
N ARG A 2 -24.32 -70.38 -47.93
CA ARG A 2 -24.26 -68.92 -47.83
C ARG A 2 -25.27 -68.28 -46.83
N LEU A 3 -26.25 -69.03 -46.33
CA LEU A 3 -27.27 -68.52 -45.37
C LEU A 3 -26.82 -68.53 -43.90
N ARG A 4 -25.82 -69.38 -43.52
CA ARG A 4 -25.31 -69.50 -42.14
C ARG A 4 -24.29 -68.41 -41.79
N LEU A 5 -23.62 -67.78 -42.74
CA LEU A 5 -22.65 -66.74 -42.53
C LEU A 5 -23.33 -65.35 -42.29
N LEU A 6 -24.52 -65.10 -42.79
CA LEU A 6 -25.25 -63.85 -42.56
C LEU A 6 -25.87 -63.78 -41.15
N ALA A 7 -26.28 -64.91 -40.57
CA ALA A 7 -26.84 -64.88 -39.20
C ALA A 7 -25.80 -64.61 -38.11
N CYS A 8 -24.54 -65.13 -38.29
CA CYS A 8 -23.44 -64.83 -37.32
C CYS A 8 -23.00 -63.37 -37.39
N ALA A 9 -23.01 -62.71 -38.57
CA ALA A 9 -22.63 -61.32 -38.69
C ALA A 9 -23.68 -60.34 -38.06
N LEU A 10 -24.98 -60.68 -38.13
CA LEU A 10 -26.02 -59.87 -37.47
C LEU A 10 -25.99 -60.00 -35.95
N ILE A 11 -25.67 -61.17 -35.39
CA ILE A 11 -25.58 -61.34 -33.94
C ILE A 11 -24.35 -60.67 -33.38
N ALA A 12 -23.22 -60.66 -34.11
CA ALA A 12 -22.02 -59.94 -33.70
C ALA A 12 -22.22 -58.40 -33.74
N ALA A 13 -23.00 -57.87 -34.73
CA ALA A 13 -23.33 -56.44 -34.81
C ALA A 13 -24.31 -56.03 -33.70
N LEU A 14 -25.28 -56.90 -33.34
CA LEU A 14 -26.18 -56.61 -32.23
C LEU A 14 -25.49 -56.69 -30.85
N ALA A 15 -24.53 -57.58 -30.66
CA ALA A 15 -23.74 -57.70 -29.44
C ALA A 15 -22.78 -56.49 -29.27
N ALA A 16 -22.26 -55.92 -30.35
CA ALA A 16 -21.41 -54.73 -30.30
C ALA A 16 -22.24 -53.44 -30.02
N ALA A 17 -23.51 -53.42 -30.39
CA ALA A 17 -24.42 -52.30 -30.08
C ALA A 17 -24.91 -52.31 -28.62
N LEU A 18 -24.84 -53.43 -27.92
CA LEU A 18 -25.16 -53.57 -26.49
C LEU A 18 -23.99 -53.35 -25.54
N LEU A 19 -22.75 -53.19 -26.06
CA LEU A 19 -21.65 -52.66 -25.32
C LEU A 19 -21.88 -51.15 -25.18
N GLY A 20 -22.74 -50.80 -24.21
CA GLY A 20 -23.05 -49.40 -23.90
C GLY A 20 -21.75 -48.62 -23.76
N THR A 21 -21.68 -47.45 -24.42
CA THR A 21 -20.64 -46.50 -24.21
C THR A 21 -20.36 -46.42 -22.70
N PRO A 22 -19.10 -46.53 -22.25
CA PRO A 22 -18.80 -46.53 -20.83
C PRO A 22 -19.45 -45.29 -20.23
N ALA A 23 -20.37 -45.49 -19.30
CA ALA A 23 -21.07 -44.39 -18.63
C ALA A 23 -20.02 -43.43 -18.10
N GLN A 24 -19.93 -42.27 -18.73
CA GLN A 24 -18.96 -41.25 -18.37
C GLN A 24 -19.21 -40.88 -16.90
N ALA A 25 -18.29 -41.23 -16.03
CA ALA A 25 -18.44 -41.06 -14.61
C ALA A 25 -18.87 -39.59 -14.32
N ALA A 26 -19.95 -39.45 -13.57
CA ALA A 26 -20.51 -38.11 -13.27
C ALA A 26 -19.43 -37.18 -12.73
N PRO A 27 -19.37 -35.93 -13.22
CA PRO A 27 -18.32 -34.99 -12.81
C PRO A 27 -18.26 -34.85 -11.29
N ARG A 28 -17.08 -35.00 -10.70
CA ARG A 28 -16.90 -34.82 -9.23
C ARG A 28 -17.14 -33.38 -8.83
N LYS A 29 -17.75 -33.14 -7.67
CA LYS A 29 -17.95 -31.78 -7.12
C LYS A 29 -16.59 -31.09 -6.93
N PRO A 30 -16.40 -29.84 -7.40
CA PRO A 30 -15.17 -29.10 -7.17
C PRO A 30 -14.96 -28.75 -5.69
N GLY A 31 -13.70 -28.63 -5.29
CA GLY A 31 -13.33 -28.07 -3.99
C GLY A 31 -13.67 -26.58 -3.87
N THR A 32 -13.64 -26.07 -2.65
CA THR A 32 -13.75 -24.62 -2.40
C THR A 32 -12.56 -23.89 -2.99
N VAL A 33 -12.80 -22.73 -3.60
CA VAL A 33 -11.72 -21.87 -4.09
C VAL A 33 -11.02 -21.25 -2.88
N GLY A 34 -9.69 -21.32 -2.86
CA GLY A 34 -8.86 -20.70 -1.83
C GLY A 34 -8.87 -19.16 -1.87
N LEU A 35 -7.86 -18.56 -1.29
CA LEU A 35 -7.74 -17.10 -1.16
C LEU A 35 -7.75 -16.40 -2.52
N VAL A 36 -8.70 -15.48 -2.69
CA VAL A 36 -8.78 -14.60 -3.86
C VAL A 36 -7.93 -13.37 -3.63
N SER A 37 -7.03 -13.08 -4.57
CA SER A 37 -6.09 -11.96 -4.50
C SER A 37 -6.32 -10.97 -5.63
N PHE A 38 -5.98 -9.70 -5.40
CA PHE A 38 -6.01 -8.65 -6.42
C PHE A 38 -4.59 -8.39 -6.90
N THR A 39 -4.32 -8.54 -8.19
CA THR A 39 -2.96 -8.40 -8.72
C THR A 39 -2.76 -7.13 -9.52
N LYS A 40 -3.77 -6.68 -10.25
CA LYS A 40 -3.70 -5.45 -11.05
C LYS A 40 -5.00 -4.67 -10.97
N GLY A 41 -4.87 -3.34 -11.02
CA GLY A 41 -6.00 -2.41 -11.16
C GLY A 41 -5.63 -1.30 -12.13
N SER A 42 -6.60 -0.78 -12.88
CA SER A 42 -6.40 0.39 -13.74
C SER A 42 -7.73 1.05 -14.06
N THR A 43 -7.66 2.28 -14.49
CA THR A 43 -8.78 3.01 -15.07
C THR A 43 -8.71 2.94 -16.60
N TYR A 44 -9.83 3.14 -17.26
CA TYR A 44 -9.92 3.24 -18.71
C TYR A 44 -11.19 4.03 -19.07
N GLU A 45 -11.26 4.47 -20.31
CA GLU A 45 -12.40 5.23 -20.84
C GLU A 45 -12.97 4.51 -22.07
N VAL A 46 -14.30 4.52 -22.19
CA VAL A 46 -15.04 4.03 -23.35
C VAL A 46 -16.22 4.97 -23.57
N ASP A 47 -16.36 5.51 -24.78
CA ASP A 47 -17.44 6.43 -25.15
C ASP A 47 -17.63 7.59 -24.16
N GLY A 48 -16.53 8.24 -23.78
CA GLY A 48 -16.50 9.34 -22.83
C GLY A 48 -16.83 8.94 -21.36
N LYS A 49 -17.13 7.67 -21.12
CA LYS A 49 -17.39 7.17 -19.75
C LYS A 49 -16.16 6.53 -19.14
N ARG A 50 -15.88 6.91 -17.92
CA ARG A 50 -14.69 6.48 -17.19
C ARG A 50 -14.98 5.33 -16.25
N TYR A 51 -14.30 4.21 -16.44
CA TYR A 51 -14.43 2.98 -15.69
C TYR A 51 -13.14 2.58 -15.01
N ALA A 52 -13.26 1.64 -14.06
CA ALA A 52 -12.15 0.88 -13.51
C ALA A 52 -12.25 -0.59 -13.88
N ARG A 53 -11.09 -1.26 -13.90
CA ARG A 53 -10.98 -2.71 -14.00
C ARG A 53 -10.02 -3.22 -12.96
N VAL A 54 -10.28 -4.45 -12.48
CA VAL A 54 -9.39 -5.14 -11.55
C VAL A 54 -9.13 -6.55 -12.06
N ARG A 55 -7.89 -7.02 -11.93
CA ARG A 55 -7.52 -8.41 -12.15
C ARG A 55 -7.49 -9.11 -10.80
N ILE A 56 -8.20 -10.22 -10.71
CA ILE A 56 -8.21 -11.10 -9.55
C ILE A 56 -7.62 -12.45 -9.92
N THR A 57 -6.98 -13.09 -8.96
CA THR A 57 -6.36 -14.42 -9.09
C THR A 57 -6.73 -15.28 -7.90
N TRP A 58 -6.69 -16.58 -8.07
CA TRP A 58 -6.95 -17.57 -7.02
C TRP A 58 -6.19 -18.88 -7.29
N PRO A 59 -5.92 -19.70 -6.27
CA PRO A 59 -5.31 -21.00 -6.47
C PRO A 59 -6.27 -21.96 -7.17
N LYS A 60 -5.71 -22.90 -7.94
CA LYS A 60 -6.49 -23.96 -8.61
C LYS A 60 -7.28 -24.76 -7.58
N SER A 61 -8.56 -24.95 -7.81
CA SER A 61 -9.43 -25.80 -7.00
C SER A 61 -9.47 -27.23 -7.56
N ARG A 62 -9.49 -28.21 -6.65
CA ARG A 62 -9.59 -29.64 -7.03
C ARG A 62 -10.84 -29.87 -7.88
N ASN A 63 -10.73 -30.67 -8.92
CA ASN A 63 -11.80 -31.03 -9.86
C ASN A 63 -12.46 -29.82 -10.57
N ALA A 64 -11.85 -28.66 -10.60
CA ALA A 64 -12.39 -27.50 -11.28
C ALA A 64 -12.02 -27.52 -12.77
N THR A 65 -13.00 -27.28 -13.64
CA THR A 65 -12.82 -27.09 -15.09
C THR A 65 -13.05 -25.62 -15.51
N ARG A 66 -13.76 -24.86 -14.70
CA ARG A 66 -14.01 -23.40 -14.89
C ARG A 66 -14.37 -22.74 -13.57
N TYR A 67 -14.41 -21.40 -13.59
CA TYR A 67 -14.67 -20.57 -12.41
C TYR A 67 -15.66 -19.47 -12.74
N GLN A 68 -16.51 -19.16 -11.78
CA GLN A 68 -17.46 -18.03 -11.82
C GLN A 68 -17.04 -16.98 -10.80
N VAL A 69 -16.99 -15.73 -11.24
CA VAL A 69 -16.68 -14.57 -10.39
C VAL A 69 -17.96 -13.81 -10.13
N PHE A 70 -18.31 -13.61 -8.88
CA PHE A 70 -19.43 -12.81 -8.41
C PHE A 70 -18.93 -11.49 -7.85
N VAL A 71 -19.64 -10.41 -8.15
CA VAL A 71 -19.24 -9.04 -7.78
C VAL A 71 -20.47 -8.26 -7.33
N ALA A 72 -20.33 -7.50 -6.24
CA ALA A 72 -21.36 -6.60 -5.76
C ALA A 72 -20.75 -5.45 -4.93
N ARG A 73 -21.53 -4.41 -4.67
CA ARG A 73 -21.07 -3.26 -3.85
C ARG A 73 -21.08 -3.52 -2.34
N THR A 74 -21.78 -4.54 -1.88
CA THR A 74 -21.84 -4.89 -0.46
C THR A 74 -21.50 -6.36 -0.23
N LYS A 75 -21.04 -6.66 0.99
CA LYS A 75 -20.71 -8.01 1.45
C LYS A 75 -21.92 -8.95 1.40
N THR A 76 -23.10 -8.42 1.69
CA THR A 76 -24.37 -9.18 1.64
C THR A 76 -24.77 -9.46 0.21
N ASN A 77 -24.72 -8.48 -0.66
CA ASN A 77 -25.16 -8.62 -2.04
C ASN A 77 -24.28 -9.57 -2.85
N VAL A 78 -22.95 -9.61 -2.62
CA VAL A 78 -22.09 -10.60 -3.29
C VAL A 78 -22.42 -12.03 -2.87
N ALA A 79 -22.78 -12.25 -1.60
CA ALA A 79 -23.21 -13.56 -1.12
C ALA A 79 -24.50 -14.04 -1.77
N ARG A 80 -25.43 -13.12 -2.04
CA ARG A 80 -26.75 -13.39 -2.65
C ARG A 80 -26.74 -13.35 -4.18
N ALA A 81 -25.65 -12.90 -4.81
CA ALA A 81 -25.56 -12.76 -6.26
C ALA A 81 -25.80 -14.11 -6.97
N ARG A 82 -26.82 -14.21 -7.81
CA ARG A 82 -27.14 -15.43 -8.56
C ARG A 82 -26.37 -15.51 -9.88
N LYS A 83 -26.21 -14.39 -10.58
CA LYS A 83 -25.49 -14.29 -11.86
C LYS A 83 -24.02 -13.95 -11.64
N PRO A 84 -23.07 -14.70 -12.23
CA PRO A 84 -21.67 -14.30 -12.21
C PRO A 84 -21.44 -13.10 -13.14
N LYS A 85 -20.52 -12.20 -12.76
CA LYS A 85 -20.07 -11.11 -13.63
C LYS A 85 -19.15 -11.64 -14.75
N VAL A 86 -18.36 -12.68 -14.46
CA VAL A 86 -17.40 -13.30 -15.40
C VAL A 86 -17.33 -14.81 -15.14
N THR A 87 -17.20 -15.60 -16.21
CA THR A 87 -16.87 -17.03 -16.15
C THR A 87 -15.59 -17.29 -16.96
N VAL A 88 -14.62 -18.00 -16.37
CA VAL A 88 -13.33 -18.30 -16.99
C VAL A 88 -12.91 -19.75 -16.75
N ARG A 89 -12.00 -20.28 -17.61
CA ARG A 89 -11.39 -21.60 -17.41
C ARG A 89 -10.14 -21.54 -16.53
N GLY A 90 -9.39 -20.44 -16.59
CA GLY A 90 -8.16 -20.23 -15.83
C GLY A 90 -8.41 -19.75 -14.39
N THR A 91 -7.34 -19.59 -13.64
CA THR A 91 -7.33 -19.16 -12.24
C THR A 91 -7.18 -17.64 -12.06
N GLN A 92 -7.52 -16.88 -13.08
CA GLN A 92 -7.54 -15.43 -13.06
C GLN A 92 -8.70 -14.88 -13.89
N ALA A 93 -9.16 -13.69 -13.53
CA ALA A 93 -10.17 -12.95 -14.30
C ALA A 93 -9.91 -11.44 -14.24
N VAL A 94 -10.28 -10.74 -15.32
CA VAL A 94 -10.34 -9.28 -15.34
C VAL A 94 -11.82 -8.89 -15.25
N VAL A 95 -12.18 -8.22 -14.16
CA VAL A 95 -13.52 -7.65 -13.98
C VAL A 95 -13.48 -6.21 -14.46
N ARG A 96 -14.32 -5.89 -15.42
CA ARG A 96 -14.41 -4.59 -16.12
C ARG A 96 -15.67 -3.83 -15.72
N GLU A 97 -15.82 -2.60 -16.20
CA GLU A 97 -16.99 -1.74 -16.04
C GLU A 97 -17.35 -1.48 -14.58
N LEU A 98 -16.34 -1.35 -13.75
CA LEU A 98 -16.51 -0.97 -12.35
C LEU A 98 -16.45 0.55 -12.24
N ARG A 99 -17.24 1.14 -11.34
CA ARG A 99 -17.10 2.56 -11.00
C ARG A 99 -15.75 2.78 -10.31
N ARG A 100 -15.07 3.88 -10.64
CA ARG A 100 -13.83 4.29 -10.02
C ARG A 100 -14.06 4.69 -8.57
N GLY A 101 -13.05 4.53 -7.71
CA GLY A 101 -13.10 4.91 -6.31
C GLY A 101 -14.22 4.24 -5.50
N THR A 102 -14.69 3.08 -5.94
CA THR A 102 -15.85 2.39 -5.35
C THR A 102 -15.43 1.06 -4.77
N THR A 103 -15.89 0.76 -3.57
CA THR A 103 -15.69 -0.56 -2.95
C THR A 103 -16.56 -1.61 -3.63
N TYR A 104 -15.95 -2.69 -4.06
CA TYR A 104 -16.60 -3.89 -4.54
C TYR A 104 -16.17 -5.11 -3.75
N TRP A 105 -17.13 -6.03 -3.57
CA TRP A 105 -16.94 -7.33 -2.95
C TRP A 105 -16.94 -8.41 -4.01
N PHE A 106 -16.07 -9.40 -3.85
CA PHE A 106 -15.83 -10.46 -4.81
C PHE A 106 -15.93 -11.82 -4.12
N GLN A 107 -16.47 -12.80 -4.83
CA GLN A 107 -16.38 -14.22 -4.52
C GLN A 107 -16.13 -15.01 -5.79
N VAL A 108 -15.43 -16.13 -5.66
CA VAL A 108 -15.18 -17.07 -6.76
C VAL A 108 -15.77 -18.44 -6.42
N ARG A 109 -16.37 -19.10 -7.41
CA ARG A 109 -16.90 -20.46 -7.30
C ARG A 109 -16.31 -21.31 -8.41
N ALA A 110 -15.82 -22.51 -8.08
CA ALA A 110 -15.38 -23.48 -9.04
C ALA A 110 -16.55 -24.31 -9.60
N LEU A 111 -16.45 -24.70 -10.85
CA LEU A 111 -17.40 -25.58 -11.54
C LEU A 111 -16.69 -26.77 -12.16
N ASN A 112 -17.40 -27.91 -12.22
CA ASN A 112 -17.04 -29.07 -13.02
C ASN A 112 -18.31 -29.57 -13.77
N GLY A 113 -18.39 -29.31 -15.05
CA GLY A 113 -19.65 -29.45 -15.78
C GLY A 113 -20.74 -28.58 -15.17
N SER A 114 -21.88 -29.18 -14.80
CA SER A 114 -22.99 -28.54 -14.09
C SER A 114 -22.79 -28.47 -12.57
N ARG A 115 -21.89 -29.25 -11.99
CA ARG A 115 -21.67 -29.29 -10.55
C ARG A 115 -20.90 -28.09 -10.06
N ALA A 116 -21.43 -27.41 -9.05
CA ALA A 116 -20.84 -26.21 -8.44
C ALA A 116 -20.20 -26.54 -7.08
N GLY A 117 -18.98 -26.07 -6.85
CA GLY A 117 -18.33 -26.05 -5.56
C GLY A 117 -18.87 -24.96 -4.65
N ASN A 118 -18.35 -24.85 -3.43
CA ASN A 118 -18.65 -23.73 -2.54
C ASN A 118 -17.97 -22.45 -3.04
N ARG A 119 -18.53 -21.30 -2.66
CA ARG A 119 -17.90 -20.01 -2.95
C ARG A 119 -16.69 -19.78 -2.03
N SER A 120 -15.70 -19.03 -2.54
CA SER A 120 -14.57 -18.54 -1.74
C SER A 120 -15.03 -17.64 -0.59
N ALA A 121 -14.11 -17.30 0.31
CA ALA A 121 -14.29 -16.17 1.21
C ALA A 121 -14.63 -14.90 0.40
N ARG A 122 -15.36 -13.99 1.03
CA ARG A 122 -15.69 -12.67 0.46
C ARG A 122 -14.51 -11.74 0.65
N VAL A 123 -13.97 -11.22 -0.43
CA VAL A 123 -12.88 -10.25 -0.42
C VAL A 123 -13.34 -8.95 -1.06
N ALA A 124 -12.81 -7.84 -0.60
CA ALA A 124 -13.20 -6.54 -1.10
C ALA A 124 -12.01 -5.76 -1.61
N ARG A 125 -12.26 -4.85 -2.55
CA ARG A 125 -11.30 -3.88 -3.04
C ARG A 125 -12.00 -2.57 -3.39
N VAL A 126 -11.32 -1.45 -3.12
CA VAL A 126 -11.64 -0.18 -3.76
C VAL A 126 -11.02 -0.18 -5.15
N THR A 127 -11.81 0.20 -6.13
CA THR A 127 -11.33 0.31 -7.52
C THR A 127 -10.46 1.56 -7.66
N PRO A 128 -9.43 1.54 -8.54
CA PRO A 128 -8.60 2.71 -8.80
C PRO A 128 -9.45 3.95 -9.15
N VAL A 129 -9.04 5.11 -8.64
CA VAL A 129 -9.76 6.38 -8.87
C VAL A 129 -9.37 6.93 -10.24
N ALA A 130 -8.28 7.62 -10.29
CA ALA A 130 -7.61 8.11 -11.48
C ALA A 130 -6.12 7.95 -11.23
N SER A 131 -5.35 7.72 -12.25
CA SER A 131 -3.90 7.90 -12.19
C SER A 131 -3.54 8.93 -13.25
N ALA A 132 -2.60 9.80 -12.93
CA ALA A 132 -1.98 10.64 -13.94
C ALA A 132 -1.30 9.77 -14.99
N ASP A 133 -1.26 10.22 -16.22
CA ASP A 133 -0.40 9.63 -17.25
C ASP A 133 0.92 10.40 -17.22
N LEU A 134 1.87 9.88 -16.44
CA LEU A 134 3.13 10.55 -16.15
C LEU A 134 4.26 9.93 -16.99
N SER A 135 4.97 10.80 -17.71
CA SER A 135 6.20 10.42 -18.40
C SER A 135 7.29 10.06 -17.40
N THR A 136 7.99 8.95 -17.62
CA THR A 136 9.12 8.54 -16.77
C THR A 136 10.33 9.47 -16.91
N ALA A 137 10.44 10.21 -18.00
CA ALA A 137 11.54 11.16 -18.21
C ALA A 137 11.45 12.35 -17.23
N ALA A 138 10.25 12.90 -17.03
CA ALA A 138 10.03 14.02 -16.12
C ALA A 138 9.63 13.59 -14.71
N HIS A 139 8.98 12.44 -14.57
CA HIS A 139 8.45 11.95 -13.30
C HIS A 139 9.05 10.57 -12.99
N PRO A 140 10.16 10.51 -12.25
CA PRO A 140 10.82 9.27 -11.89
C PRO A 140 9.93 8.44 -10.94
N THR A 141 10.22 7.17 -10.84
CA THR A 141 9.53 6.31 -9.87
C THR A 141 10.22 6.42 -8.51
N HIS A 142 9.57 7.09 -7.58
CA HIS A 142 9.99 7.14 -6.19
C HIS A 142 9.64 5.83 -5.48
N SER A 143 10.57 5.28 -4.71
CA SER A 143 10.36 4.11 -3.86
C SER A 143 10.36 4.55 -2.40
N MET A 144 9.24 4.37 -1.73
CA MET A 144 8.94 4.89 -0.40
C MET A 144 8.63 3.74 0.55
N LEU A 145 9.32 3.69 1.69
CA LEU A 145 9.12 2.69 2.74
C LEU A 145 8.55 3.35 3.98
N SER A 146 7.42 2.83 4.47
CA SER A 146 6.93 3.11 5.83
C SER A 146 7.30 1.95 6.74
N TYR A 147 7.88 2.24 7.90
CA TYR A 147 8.24 1.21 8.86
C TYR A 147 8.17 1.72 10.31
N ASN A 148 7.12 1.35 11.03
CA ASN A 148 7.09 1.50 12.48
C ASN A 148 8.04 0.47 13.09
N VAL A 149 9.06 0.94 13.82
CA VAL A 149 10.16 0.09 14.36
C VAL A 149 9.98 -0.25 15.83
N CYS A 150 9.03 0.38 16.49
CA CYS A 150 8.70 0.14 17.91
C CYS A 150 9.95 0.16 18.81
N SER A 151 10.80 1.20 18.68
CA SER A 151 12.09 1.21 19.36
C SER A 151 11.97 1.29 20.89
N ASN A 152 10.92 1.93 21.41
CA ASN A 152 10.70 2.15 22.83
C ASN A 152 9.54 1.33 23.41
N ALA A 153 8.39 1.26 22.71
CA ALA A 153 7.17 0.64 23.25
C ALA A 153 7.26 -0.89 23.38
N CYS A 154 8.06 -1.56 22.55
CA CYS A 154 8.21 -3.03 22.54
C CYS A 154 9.23 -3.53 23.58
N THR A 155 8.99 -3.25 24.86
CA THR A 155 9.93 -3.51 25.97
C THR A 155 10.30 -4.98 26.19
N SER A 156 9.39 -5.91 25.86
CA SER A 156 9.65 -7.35 25.95
C SER A 156 10.69 -7.88 24.97
N ARG A 157 11.11 -7.06 24.02
CA ARG A 157 12.07 -7.40 22.96
C ARG A 157 13.11 -6.30 22.82
N PRO A 158 14.32 -6.46 23.40
CA PRO A 158 15.33 -5.41 23.49
C PRO A 158 15.64 -4.77 22.14
N TRP A 159 15.62 -3.45 22.10
CA TRP A 159 15.83 -2.66 20.88
C TRP A 159 17.18 -2.91 20.25
N GLU A 160 18.21 -3.04 21.07
CA GLU A 160 19.60 -3.25 20.67
C GLU A 160 19.78 -4.52 19.81
N ARG A 161 18.96 -5.55 20.05
CA ARG A 161 18.92 -6.78 19.26
C ARG A 161 18.10 -6.64 17.98
N ARG A 162 17.11 -5.75 17.96
CA ARG A 162 16.19 -5.56 16.84
C ARG A 162 16.67 -4.52 15.85
N GLN A 163 17.37 -3.47 16.30
CA GLN A 163 17.86 -2.40 15.44
C GLN A 163 18.68 -2.90 14.23
N PRO A 164 19.66 -3.84 14.39
CA PRO A 164 20.38 -4.39 13.22
C PRO A 164 19.46 -5.14 12.25
N LEU A 165 18.41 -5.78 12.74
CA LEU A 165 17.42 -6.47 11.89
C LEU A 165 16.58 -5.48 11.08
N VAL A 166 16.22 -4.34 11.67
CA VAL A 166 15.56 -3.23 10.97
C VAL A 166 16.46 -2.69 9.85
N VAL A 167 17.74 -2.44 10.15
CA VAL A 167 18.74 -2.01 9.16
C VAL A 167 18.81 -3.00 8.00
N ASN A 168 18.96 -4.29 8.30
CA ASN A 168 19.00 -5.35 7.29
C ASN A 168 17.72 -5.42 6.45
N GLN A 169 16.55 -5.19 7.06
CA GLN A 169 15.27 -5.15 6.35
C GLN A 169 15.21 -3.98 5.35
N VAL A 170 15.68 -2.80 5.73
CA VAL A 170 15.75 -1.63 4.84
C VAL A 170 16.74 -1.88 3.71
N LEU A 171 17.93 -2.41 4.03
CA LEU A 171 18.98 -2.72 3.04
C LEU A 171 18.55 -3.80 2.04
N ALA A 172 17.76 -4.78 2.46
CA ALA A 172 17.22 -5.81 1.56
C ALA A 172 16.27 -5.23 0.51
N VAL A 173 15.56 -4.15 0.82
CA VAL A 173 14.58 -3.49 -0.06
C VAL A 173 15.19 -2.32 -0.81
N ARG A 174 16.14 -1.61 -0.20
CA ARG A 174 16.84 -0.42 -0.72
C ARG A 174 15.89 0.65 -1.31
N PRO A 175 14.89 1.13 -0.56
CA PRO A 175 14.00 2.18 -1.04
C PRO A 175 14.75 3.50 -1.23
N GLY A 176 14.18 4.43 -1.98
CA GLY A 176 14.74 5.76 -2.15
C GLY A 176 14.57 6.64 -0.91
N VAL A 177 13.39 6.51 -0.28
CA VAL A 177 13.01 7.24 0.95
C VAL A 177 12.45 6.25 1.96
N VAL A 178 12.79 6.44 3.24
CA VAL A 178 12.32 5.66 4.39
C VAL A 178 11.70 6.61 5.40
N ALA A 179 10.49 6.35 5.84
CA ALA A 179 9.91 6.99 7.02
C ALA A 179 9.80 5.95 8.13
N LEU A 180 10.53 6.18 9.23
CA LEU A 180 10.49 5.38 10.43
C LEU A 180 9.53 6.01 11.44
N GLN A 181 8.75 5.20 12.14
CA GLN A 181 7.89 5.59 13.25
C GLN A 181 8.30 4.85 14.50
N GLU A 182 7.99 5.40 15.67
CA GLU A 182 8.45 4.91 16.98
C GLU A 182 9.97 4.72 17.06
N ALA A 183 10.70 5.64 16.43
CA ALA A 183 12.14 5.59 16.28
C ALA A 183 12.88 6.47 17.32
N SER A 184 12.28 6.74 18.47
CA SER A 184 12.84 7.60 19.53
C SER A 184 14.20 7.10 20.05
N ARG A 185 14.45 5.77 20.02
CA ARG A 185 15.72 5.15 20.41
C ARG A 185 16.64 4.85 19.20
N TRP A 186 16.32 5.37 18.02
CA TRP A 186 17.16 5.17 16.84
C TRP A 186 18.51 5.88 17.03
N SER A 187 19.60 5.13 16.98
CA SER A 187 20.95 5.61 17.28
C SER A 187 22.01 5.17 16.27
N THR A 188 21.58 4.59 15.14
CA THR A 188 22.51 4.07 14.13
C THR A 188 22.22 4.67 12.76
N THR A 189 23.22 4.60 11.89
CA THR A 189 23.09 4.95 10.48
C THR A 189 22.73 3.72 9.64
N ILE A 190 22.03 3.92 8.54
CA ILE A 190 21.84 2.89 7.51
C ILE A 190 22.82 3.16 6.38
N PRO A 191 23.71 2.22 6.04
CA PRO A 191 24.69 2.42 4.97
C PRO A 191 24.04 2.89 3.65
N GLY A 192 24.52 4.01 3.11
CA GLY A 192 24.00 4.62 1.89
C GLY A 192 22.74 5.46 2.05
N TYR A 193 22.37 5.79 3.29
CA TYR A 193 21.30 6.73 3.61
C TYR A 193 21.82 7.88 4.47
N VAL A 194 21.19 9.03 4.32
CA VAL A 194 21.30 10.17 5.22
C VAL A 194 19.95 10.43 5.84
N GLU A 195 19.93 10.96 7.04
CA GLU A 195 18.73 11.36 7.76
C GLU A 195 18.49 12.84 7.48
N ALA A 196 17.26 13.18 7.04
CA ALA A 196 16.79 14.55 7.03
C ALA A 196 16.54 15.02 8.46
N ASP A 197 16.59 16.32 8.69
CA ASP A 197 16.22 16.87 9.98
C ASP A 197 14.78 16.45 10.32
N GLY A 198 14.59 15.91 11.50
CA GLY A 198 13.36 15.19 11.81
C GLY A 198 12.91 15.30 13.26
N GLY A 199 11.70 14.80 13.48
CA GLY A 199 11.10 14.73 14.78
C GLY A 199 11.80 13.74 15.72
N ARG A 200 11.34 13.70 16.98
CA ARG A 200 11.93 12.86 18.02
C ARG A 200 11.53 11.39 17.89
N ASP A 201 10.30 11.12 17.43
CA ASP A 201 9.70 9.79 17.34
C ASP A 201 9.59 9.30 15.89
N ASN A 202 9.48 10.21 14.93
CA ASN A 202 9.45 9.93 13.51
C ASN A 202 10.75 10.40 12.85
N ARG A 203 11.20 9.68 11.81
CA ARG A 203 12.43 10.01 11.07
C ARG A 203 12.23 9.79 9.59
N ILE A 204 12.87 10.61 8.78
CA ILE A 204 12.95 10.43 7.33
C ILE A 204 14.41 10.21 6.95
N LEU A 205 14.66 9.12 6.22
CA LEU A 205 15.99 8.83 5.66
C LEU A 205 15.84 8.74 4.13
N TYR A 206 16.85 9.21 3.42
CA TYR A 206 16.87 9.14 1.96
C TYR A 206 18.25 8.77 1.43
N ARG A 207 18.28 8.29 0.19
CA ARG A 207 19.53 7.92 -0.50
C ARG A 207 20.14 9.14 -1.18
N PRO A 208 21.32 9.64 -0.74
CA PRO A 208 21.94 10.84 -1.31
C PRO A 208 22.41 10.64 -2.76
N GLY A 209 22.64 9.40 -3.19
CA GLY A 209 22.92 9.09 -4.60
C GLY A 209 21.69 9.18 -5.53
N VAL A 210 20.47 9.28 -4.97
CA VAL A 210 19.22 9.41 -5.74
C VAL A 210 18.61 10.79 -5.58
N TYR A 211 18.72 11.36 -4.39
CA TYR A 211 18.11 12.64 -4.03
C TYR A 211 19.17 13.59 -3.45
N GLU A 212 18.88 14.85 -3.58
CA GLU A 212 19.47 15.92 -2.79
C GLU A 212 18.38 16.66 -2.04
N GLN A 213 18.69 17.14 -0.87
CA GLN A 213 17.79 18.02 -0.12
C GLN A 213 17.73 19.36 -0.84
N VAL A 214 16.53 19.89 -0.95
CA VAL A 214 16.33 21.19 -1.58
C VAL A 214 16.75 22.27 -0.60
N GLU A 215 17.55 23.19 -1.09
CA GLU A 215 17.90 24.43 -0.41
C GLU A 215 17.18 25.57 -1.10
N GLN A 216 16.74 26.56 -0.36
CA GLN A 216 16.05 27.72 -0.90
C GLN A 216 16.70 29.01 -0.39
N ALA A 217 17.07 29.87 -1.35
CA ALA A 217 17.50 31.23 -1.01
C ALA A 217 16.32 32.00 -0.38
N LEU A 218 16.59 32.66 0.72
CA LEU A 218 15.61 33.50 1.41
C LEU A 218 15.37 34.77 0.59
N THR A 219 14.12 35.29 0.62
CA THR A 219 13.81 36.64 0.11
C THR A 219 14.52 37.70 0.95
N ALA A 220 14.68 38.93 0.43
CA ALA A 220 15.33 39.98 1.17
C ALA A 220 14.65 40.27 2.53
N GLU A 221 13.32 40.13 2.61
CA GLU A 221 12.55 40.25 3.85
C GLU A 221 12.84 39.10 4.83
N GLN A 222 12.86 37.87 4.34
CA GLN A 222 13.24 36.73 5.12
C GLN A 222 14.72 36.75 5.56
N GLN A 223 15.61 37.29 4.72
CA GLN A 223 17.01 37.48 5.06
C GLN A 223 17.19 38.46 6.22
N SER A 224 16.43 39.54 6.24
CA SER A 224 16.51 40.55 7.33
C SER A 224 15.98 40.00 8.67
N ALA A 225 15.03 39.05 8.62
CA ALA A 225 14.45 38.45 9.83
C ALA A 225 15.20 37.18 10.29
N ASP A 226 15.65 36.34 9.38
CA ASP A 226 16.10 34.97 9.65
C ASP A 226 17.56 34.65 9.32
N CYS A 227 18.23 35.48 8.51
CA CYS A 227 19.69 35.34 8.45
C CYS A 227 20.37 35.78 9.75
N ALA A 228 19.65 36.53 10.58
CA ALA A 228 20.05 36.74 11.96
C ALA A 228 19.70 35.59 12.89
N ILE A 229 18.86 34.64 12.42
CA ILE A 229 18.36 33.52 13.21
C ILE A 229 18.93 32.23 12.61
N ALA A 230 19.91 31.77 13.23
CA ALA A 230 20.50 30.47 13.28
C ALA A 230 19.88 29.37 12.45
N ARG A 231 20.75 28.68 11.76
CA ARG A 231 20.56 27.28 11.36
C ARG A 231 19.85 26.54 12.49
N THR A 232 18.65 26.06 12.25
CA THR A 232 17.92 25.21 13.18
C THR A 232 18.16 23.77 12.82
N ARG A 233 18.54 22.96 13.80
CA ARG A 233 18.61 21.52 13.71
C ARG A 233 17.62 20.92 14.71
N ASN A 234 16.63 20.17 14.22
CA ASN A 234 15.55 19.61 15.05
C ASN A 234 14.74 20.69 15.81
N GLY A 235 14.43 21.81 15.16
CA GLY A 235 13.69 22.94 15.77
C GLY A 235 14.48 23.68 16.87
N ARG A 236 15.78 23.39 17.05
CA ARG A 236 16.67 24.12 17.97
C ARG A 236 17.73 24.88 17.19
N LYS A 237 18.02 26.08 17.64
CA LYS A 237 19.14 26.87 17.09
C LYS A 237 20.44 26.07 17.20
N VAL A 238 21.19 25.97 16.12
CA VAL A 238 22.56 25.46 16.15
C VAL A 238 23.41 26.60 16.71
N LEU A 239 24.08 26.35 17.80
CA LEU A 239 24.99 27.30 18.41
C LEU A 239 26.45 26.95 18.00
N ASP A 240 27.29 27.95 17.83
CA ASP A 240 28.71 27.79 17.65
C ASP A 240 29.44 27.46 18.99
N GLU A 241 30.75 27.41 18.98
CA GLU A 241 31.58 27.07 20.15
C GLU A 241 31.45 28.13 21.27
N ASP A 242 31.02 29.36 20.95
CA ASP A 242 30.82 30.47 21.88
C ASP A 242 29.36 30.54 22.38
N GLY A 243 28.50 29.63 21.94
CA GLY A 243 27.09 29.57 22.32
C GLY A 243 26.19 30.54 21.54
N GLU A 244 26.72 31.19 20.50
CA GLU A 244 25.99 32.09 19.63
C GLU A 244 25.34 31.32 18.45
N PRO A 245 24.19 31.79 17.95
CA PRO A 245 23.54 31.16 16.81
C PRO A 245 24.41 31.19 15.55
N VAL A 246 24.73 30.02 14.98
CA VAL A 246 25.47 29.90 13.73
C VAL A 246 24.72 30.63 12.61
N ARG A 247 25.30 31.64 12.02
CA ARG A 247 24.77 32.35 10.86
C ARG A 247 25.17 31.64 9.58
N VAL A 248 24.24 31.52 8.65
CA VAL A 248 24.51 30.90 7.34
C VAL A 248 24.62 31.98 6.29
N GLU A 249 25.80 32.10 5.69
CA GLU A 249 26.00 32.95 4.51
C GLU A 249 26.53 32.10 3.35
N PRO A 250 25.99 32.16 2.16
CA PRO A 250 24.78 32.91 1.80
C PRO A 250 23.54 32.32 2.49
N CYS A 251 22.50 33.17 2.69
CA CYS A 251 21.27 32.79 3.37
C CYS A 251 20.44 31.77 2.55
N VAL A 252 20.91 30.56 2.58
CA VAL A 252 20.27 29.40 1.97
C VAL A 252 19.99 28.40 3.07
N LEU A 253 18.71 28.04 3.27
CA LEU A 253 18.29 27.07 4.26
C LEU A 253 17.77 25.80 3.58
N PRO A 254 18.05 24.60 4.12
CA PRO A 254 17.41 23.39 3.69
C PRO A 254 15.89 23.50 3.82
N VAL A 255 15.15 23.06 2.80
CA VAL A 255 13.69 22.99 2.84
C VAL A 255 13.30 21.69 3.51
N ASP A 256 13.33 21.69 4.81
CA ASP A 256 12.87 20.63 5.69
C ASP A 256 12.27 21.22 6.98
N GLY A 257 11.66 20.39 7.79
CA GLY A 257 11.08 20.82 9.05
C GLY A 257 10.22 19.76 9.72
N VAL A 258 9.52 20.18 10.74
CA VAL A 258 8.60 19.36 11.50
C VAL A 258 7.26 20.06 11.58
N ALA A 259 6.21 19.42 11.04
CA ALA A 259 4.85 19.79 11.38
C ALA A 259 4.50 19.14 12.73
N ASP A 260 3.73 19.85 13.55
CA ASP A 260 3.50 19.49 14.94
C ASP A 260 1.99 19.22 15.22
N PRO A 261 1.41 18.18 14.59
CA PRO A 261 0.04 17.79 14.91
C PRO A 261 -0.08 17.40 16.38
N PRO A 262 -1.20 17.68 17.07
CA PRO A 262 -1.33 17.49 18.51
C PRO A 262 -0.85 16.11 19.01
N GLY A 263 0.17 16.13 19.89
CA GLY A 263 0.75 14.94 20.53
C GLY A 263 1.61 14.05 19.63
N LYS A 264 1.99 14.51 18.44
CA LYS A 264 2.87 13.80 17.50
C LYS A 264 3.68 14.80 16.68
N ASP A 265 4.87 14.40 16.31
CA ASP A 265 5.71 15.09 15.33
C ASP A 265 5.54 14.47 13.94
N ALA A 266 5.62 15.29 12.92
CA ALA A 266 5.58 14.87 11.53
C ALA A 266 6.72 15.55 10.75
N PRO A 267 7.93 14.96 10.74
CA PRO A 267 9.04 15.49 9.98
C PRO A 267 8.71 15.49 8.49
N TRP A 268 9.20 16.50 7.79
CA TRP A 268 9.08 16.58 6.33
C TRP A 268 10.35 17.11 5.71
N VAL A 269 10.60 16.74 4.47
CA VAL A 269 11.75 17.17 3.69
C VAL A 269 11.36 17.30 2.22
N MET A 270 11.80 18.38 1.59
CA MET A 270 11.75 18.56 0.15
C MET A 270 13.02 17.95 -0.47
N LEU A 271 12.84 16.94 -1.29
CA LEU A 271 13.93 16.28 -1.99
C LEU A 271 13.82 16.48 -3.50
N ARG A 272 14.95 16.85 -4.14
CA ARG A 272 15.10 16.90 -5.60
C ARG A 272 15.69 15.58 -6.09
N HIS A 273 15.03 14.95 -7.02
CA HIS A 273 15.54 13.73 -7.67
C HIS A 273 16.68 14.09 -8.63
N ARG A 274 17.90 13.63 -8.35
CA ARG A 274 19.13 14.06 -9.07
C ARG A 274 19.06 13.91 -10.59
N ALA A 275 18.49 12.81 -11.09
CA ALA A 275 18.48 12.55 -12.53
C ALA A 275 17.43 13.36 -13.31
N THR A 276 16.38 13.87 -12.65
CA THR A 276 15.26 14.54 -13.35
C THR A 276 15.00 15.96 -12.87
N GLY A 277 15.63 16.38 -11.77
CA GLY A 277 15.35 17.67 -11.14
C GLY A 277 13.98 17.78 -10.45
N GLN A 278 13.16 16.73 -10.48
CA GLN A 278 11.84 16.77 -9.85
C GLN A 278 11.95 16.92 -8.35
N GLU A 279 11.21 17.88 -7.81
CA GLU A 279 11.09 18.09 -6.37
C GLU A 279 9.81 17.45 -5.84
N VAL A 280 9.92 16.80 -4.68
CA VAL A 280 8.83 16.12 -3.98
C VAL A 280 8.97 16.34 -2.49
N LEU A 281 7.87 16.71 -1.83
CA LEU A 281 7.76 16.77 -0.39
C LEU A 281 7.42 15.39 0.17
N PHE A 282 8.30 14.86 1.00
CA PHE A 282 8.08 13.64 1.76
C PHE A 282 7.79 13.98 3.21
N VAL A 283 6.70 13.43 3.76
CA VAL A 283 6.23 13.71 5.12
C VAL A 283 6.12 12.41 5.89
N GLY A 284 6.81 12.31 7.01
CA GLY A 284 6.74 11.18 7.95
C GLY A 284 5.57 11.36 8.91
N VAL A 285 4.68 10.37 9.01
CA VAL A 285 3.45 10.49 9.81
C VAL A 285 3.32 9.34 10.80
N HIS A 286 2.95 9.66 12.05
CA HIS A 286 2.52 8.67 13.02
C HIS A 286 1.33 9.25 13.81
N LEU A 287 0.11 8.77 13.55
CA LEU A 287 -1.09 9.25 14.22
C LEU A 287 -1.36 8.48 15.52
N LEU A 288 -2.21 9.05 16.36
CA LEU A 288 -2.61 8.45 17.64
C LEU A 288 -3.09 7.00 17.46
N THR A 289 -2.60 6.10 18.29
CA THR A 289 -3.05 4.70 18.36
C THR A 289 -4.44 4.56 19.01
N GLY A 290 -5.01 3.37 18.94
CA GLY A 290 -6.28 2.99 19.58
C GLY A 290 -7.46 2.94 18.59
N SER A 291 -8.48 2.14 19.00
CA SER A 291 -9.60 1.73 18.12
C SER A 291 -10.93 2.41 18.45
N SER A 292 -10.98 3.29 19.45
CA SER A 292 -12.22 3.97 19.86
C SER A 292 -12.67 5.03 18.83
N ASN A 293 -13.95 5.40 18.90
CA ASN A 293 -14.49 6.51 18.10
C ASN A 293 -13.81 7.85 18.46
N ALA A 294 -13.45 8.05 19.73
CA ALA A 294 -12.74 9.23 20.18
C ALA A 294 -11.35 9.31 19.53
N ASN A 295 -10.59 8.20 19.52
CA ASN A 295 -9.29 8.15 18.90
C ASN A 295 -9.37 8.38 17.39
N ALA A 296 -10.42 7.88 16.71
CA ALA A 296 -10.60 8.14 15.29
C ALA A 296 -10.86 9.63 14.99
N ARG A 297 -11.67 10.30 15.81
CA ARG A 297 -11.88 11.76 15.70
C ARG A 297 -10.59 12.53 16.00
N TYR A 298 -9.86 12.15 17.02
CA TYR A 298 -8.58 12.79 17.35
C TYR A 298 -7.57 12.66 16.20
N ARG A 299 -7.45 11.48 15.57
CA ARG A 299 -6.62 11.33 14.37
C ARG A 299 -7.06 12.25 13.21
N ALA A 300 -8.36 12.48 13.06
CA ALA A 300 -8.85 13.45 12.09
C ALA A 300 -8.39 14.87 12.42
N THR A 301 -8.45 15.28 13.69
CA THR A 301 -7.89 16.56 14.16
C THR A 301 -6.38 16.65 13.89
N GLN A 302 -5.62 15.57 14.15
CA GLN A 302 -4.19 15.53 13.84
C GLN A 302 -3.93 15.73 12.33
N VAL A 303 -4.74 15.13 11.45
CA VAL A 303 -4.59 15.33 10.00
C VAL A 303 -4.90 16.76 9.59
N HIS A 304 -5.93 17.38 10.16
CA HIS A 304 -6.23 18.80 9.89
C HIS A 304 -5.09 19.71 10.32
N ALA A 305 -4.56 19.52 11.54
CA ALA A 305 -3.42 20.29 12.05
C ALA A 305 -2.17 20.08 11.16
N LEU A 306 -1.86 18.84 10.81
CA LEU A 306 -0.75 18.53 9.91
C LEU A 306 -0.83 19.30 8.60
N PHE A 307 -1.98 19.33 7.94
CA PHE A 307 -2.12 20.06 6.69
C PHE A 307 -2.11 21.57 6.87
N ALA A 308 -2.61 22.10 7.98
CA ALA A 308 -2.52 23.53 8.30
C ALA A 308 -1.06 23.94 8.49
N ASP A 309 -0.28 23.16 9.24
CA ASP A 309 1.14 23.44 9.48
C ASP A 309 1.96 23.34 8.18
N LEU A 310 1.71 22.28 7.37
CA LEU A 310 2.39 22.13 6.09
C LEU A 310 2.06 23.27 5.12
N ASP A 311 0.81 23.74 5.08
CA ASP A 311 0.40 24.85 4.22
C ASP A 311 1.08 26.16 4.64
N ALA A 312 1.13 26.43 5.94
CA ALA A 312 1.81 27.61 6.49
C ALA A 312 3.31 27.59 6.17
N GLN A 313 3.99 26.45 6.42
CA GLN A 313 5.43 26.31 6.19
C GLN A 313 5.78 26.39 4.70
N LEU A 314 5.01 25.71 3.84
CA LEU A 314 5.21 25.78 2.38
C LEU A 314 4.95 27.19 1.84
N THR A 315 3.90 27.87 2.32
CA THR A 315 3.60 29.25 1.94
C THR A 315 4.76 30.18 2.30
N TRP A 316 5.33 30.02 3.49
CA TRP A 316 6.49 30.78 3.92
C TRP A 316 7.70 30.59 3.00
N TRP A 317 7.89 29.35 2.45
CA TRP A 317 8.89 29.03 1.44
C TRP A 317 8.48 29.41 0.00
N GLY A 318 7.37 30.17 -0.20
CA GLY A 318 6.87 30.55 -1.52
C GLY A 318 6.32 29.39 -2.34
N ARG A 319 5.88 28.32 -1.68
CA ARG A 319 5.30 27.11 -2.30
C ARG A 319 3.83 26.97 -1.94
N ASP A 320 3.10 26.31 -2.81
CA ASP A 320 1.67 26.04 -2.61
C ASP A 320 1.45 24.56 -2.32
N LEU A 321 0.76 24.27 -1.23
CA LEU A 321 0.44 22.90 -0.81
C LEU A 321 -0.28 22.10 -1.91
N ARG A 322 -1.15 22.75 -2.70
CA ARG A 322 -1.98 22.05 -3.70
C ARG A 322 -1.19 21.67 -4.94
N SER A 323 -0.24 22.48 -5.34
CA SER A 323 0.60 22.26 -6.53
C SER A 323 1.85 21.45 -6.24
N THR A 324 2.36 21.47 -5.01
CA THR A 324 3.53 20.70 -4.60
C THR A 324 3.27 19.19 -4.68
N PRO A 325 4.14 18.40 -5.35
CA PRO A 325 4.08 16.93 -5.28
C PRO A 325 4.38 16.47 -3.86
N ILE A 326 3.44 15.73 -3.25
CA ILE A 326 3.54 15.31 -1.84
C ILE A 326 3.27 13.83 -1.70
N ALA A 327 4.04 13.16 -0.84
CA ALA A 327 3.78 11.83 -0.33
C ALA A 327 3.81 11.83 1.21
N LEU A 328 2.69 11.43 1.84
CA LEU A 328 2.65 11.20 3.28
C LEU A 328 2.88 9.71 3.55
N ILE A 329 3.87 9.38 4.38
CA ILE A 329 4.38 8.04 4.59
C ILE A 329 4.36 7.75 6.10
N GLY A 330 3.67 6.70 6.55
CA GLY A 330 3.71 6.42 7.98
C GLY A 330 2.68 5.45 8.51
N ASP A 331 2.62 5.37 9.84
CA ASP A 331 1.60 4.66 10.58
C ASP A 331 0.43 5.61 10.89
N PHE A 332 -0.66 5.42 10.18
CA PHE A 332 -1.90 6.19 10.35
C PHE A 332 -2.84 5.59 11.41
N ASN A 333 -2.45 4.49 12.04
CA ASN A 333 -3.22 3.78 13.05
C ASN A 333 -4.69 3.54 12.68
N THR A 334 -4.97 3.44 11.38
CA THR A 334 -6.32 3.22 10.83
C THR A 334 -6.28 2.36 9.57
N ASN A 335 -7.26 1.51 9.39
CA ASN A 335 -7.44 0.71 8.17
C ASN A 335 -8.90 0.26 7.99
N ARG A 336 -9.22 -0.29 6.81
CA ARG A 336 -10.57 -0.68 6.41
C ARG A 336 -11.17 -1.85 7.19
N SER A 337 -10.37 -2.62 7.93
CA SER A 337 -10.86 -3.70 8.79
C SER A 337 -11.25 -3.22 10.18
N ARG A 338 -10.81 -2.02 10.57
CA ARG A 338 -11.10 -1.40 11.87
C ARG A 338 -12.36 -0.53 11.82
N THR A 339 -13.06 -0.46 12.95
CA THR A 339 -14.17 0.47 13.14
C THR A 339 -13.65 1.92 12.97
N ASN A 340 -14.47 2.78 12.37
CA ASN A 340 -14.18 4.21 12.21
C ASN A 340 -13.00 4.59 11.28
N HIS A 341 -12.53 3.65 10.47
CA HIS A 341 -11.56 3.96 9.41
C HIS A 341 -12.01 5.15 8.54
N VAL A 342 -13.30 5.24 8.23
CA VAL A 342 -13.88 6.26 7.35
C VAL A 342 -13.60 7.69 7.81
N VAL A 343 -13.43 7.93 9.10
CA VAL A 343 -13.20 9.29 9.65
C VAL A 343 -11.88 9.88 9.11
N VAL A 344 -10.76 9.19 9.28
CA VAL A 344 -9.45 9.63 8.77
C VAL A 344 -9.42 9.63 7.24
N GLU A 345 -9.96 8.58 6.60
CA GLU A 345 -10.04 8.50 5.14
C GLU A 345 -10.81 9.69 4.54
N SER A 346 -11.89 10.09 5.20
CA SER A 346 -12.72 11.22 4.75
C SER A 346 -11.95 12.54 4.78
N VAL A 347 -11.20 12.80 5.86
CA VAL A 347 -10.37 14.00 5.99
C VAL A 347 -9.24 14.00 4.96
N MET A 348 -8.52 12.89 4.81
CA MET A 348 -7.46 12.77 3.78
C MET A 348 -7.99 13.07 2.38
N LYS A 349 -9.21 12.60 2.06
CA LYS A 349 -9.85 12.86 0.76
C LYS A 349 -10.28 14.31 0.58
N GLN A 350 -10.60 15.06 1.63
CA GLN A 350 -10.87 16.52 1.55
C GLN A 350 -9.63 17.28 1.07
N TYR A 351 -8.44 16.83 1.49
CA TYR A 351 -7.16 17.37 1.00
C TYR A 351 -6.70 16.76 -0.34
N GLY A 352 -7.54 15.91 -0.94
CA GLY A 352 -7.27 15.28 -2.24
C GLY A 352 -6.38 14.04 -2.20
N PHE A 353 -6.05 13.51 -1.02
CA PHE A 353 -5.18 12.34 -0.86
C PHE A 353 -5.96 11.03 -0.77
N TRP A 354 -5.42 9.99 -1.37
CA TRP A 354 -5.96 8.63 -1.35
C TRP A 354 -4.87 7.63 -1.00
N ASP A 355 -5.26 6.57 -0.30
CA ASP A 355 -4.34 5.49 0.02
C ASP A 355 -3.78 4.85 -1.26
N SER A 356 -2.47 4.74 -1.33
CA SER A 356 -1.75 4.11 -2.44
C SER A 356 -2.18 2.66 -2.69
N TYR A 357 -2.62 1.94 -1.66
CA TYR A 357 -3.19 0.60 -1.78
C TYR A 357 -4.38 0.57 -2.76
N GLU A 358 -5.24 1.59 -2.72
CA GLU A 358 -6.42 1.68 -3.57
C GLU A 358 -6.07 1.98 -5.02
N GLN A 359 -4.96 2.67 -5.25
CA GLN A 359 -4.54 3.16 -6.55
C GLN A 359 -3.51 2.25 -7.23
N ALA A 360 -2.84 1.38 -6.49
CA ALA A 360 -1.73 0.59 -6.99
C ALA A 360 -2.11 -0.27 -8.19
N ARG A 361 -1.31 -0.17 -9.26
CA ARG A 361 -1.43 -1.04 -10.44
C ARG A 361 -1.10 -2.49 -10.10
N ASN A 362 -0.10 -2.71 -9.23
CA ASN A 362 0.29 -4.04 -8.76
C ASN A 362 0.21 -4.10 -7.24
N LEU A 363 -0.33 -5.20 -6.72
CA LEU A 363 -0.39 -5.46 -5.29
C LEU A 363 0.36 -6.74 -4.98
N SER A 364 1.18 -6.71 -3.92
CA SER A 364 1.90 -7.88 -3.43
C SER A 364 1.65 -8.04 -1.94
N ARG A 365 1.37 -9.28 -1.53
CA ARG A 365 1.10 -9.67 -0.13
C ARG A 365 0.01 -8.82 0.54
N GLN A 366 -0.99 -8.44 -0.22
CA GLN A 366 -2.08 -7.53 0.19
C GLN A 366 -2.96 -8.07 1.32
N HIS A 367 -2.91 -9.35 1.60
CA HIS A 367 -3.67 -9.99 2.69
C HIS A 367 -2.86 -10.08 3.99
N GLN A 368 -1.60 -9.68 3.97
CA GLN A 368 -0.75 -9.67 5.15
C GLN A 368 -0.91 -8.33 5.87
N ASN A 369 -1.03 -8.40 7.19
CA ASN A 369 -1.09 -7.21 8.02
C ASN A 369 0.24 -6.45 7.97
N THR A 370 0.20 -5.12 8.05
CA THR A 370 1.38 -4.34 8.40
C THR A 370 1.52 -4.26 9.92
N ALA A 371 0.43 -4.14 10.68
CA ALA A 371 0.46 -4.31 12.14
C ALA A 371 0.48 -5.79 12.55
N ASN A 372 1.37 -6.16 13.46
CA ASN A 372 1.55 -7.52 13.96
C ASN A 372 1.81 -7.53 15.49
N PRO A 373 0.90 -6.97 16.31
CA PRO A 373 1.12 -6.74 17.74
C PRO A 373 1.37 -8.04 18.53
N ASN A 374 0.99 -9.18 17.99
CA ASN A 374 1.22 -10.49 18.60
C ASN A 374 2.53 -11.15 18.13
N TRP A 375 3.35 -10.45 17.35
CA TRP A 375 4.64 -10.95 16.86
C TRP A 375 4.53 -12.30 16.14
N GLN A 376 3.46 -12.50 15.38
CA GLN A 376 3.22 -13.76 14.68
C GLN A 376 4.18 -13.89 13.49
N TRP A 377 4.96 -14.94 13.48
CA TRP A 377 5.84 -15.29 12.35
C TRP A 377 5.11 -16.04 11.23
N ARG A 378 3.97 -16.65 11.53
CA ARG A 378 3.07 -17.19 10.50
C ARG A 378 2.26 -16.06 9.90
N THR A 379 2.25 -15.98 8.57
CA THR A 379 1.34 -15.04 7.91
C THR A 379 -0.09 -15.41 8.25
N PRO A 380 -0.94 -14.45 8.64
CA PRO A 380 -2.35 -14.75 8.82
C PRO A 380 -2.90 -15.26 7.49
N THR A 381 -3.11 -16.56 7.43
CA THR A 381 -3.79 -17.18 6.31
C THR A 381 -5.28 -16.97 6.54
N ILE A 382 -5.92 -16.28 5.62
CA ILE A 382 -7.37 -16.42 5.39
C ILE A 382 -8.29 -15.63 6.33
N GLY A 383 -9.24 -14.99 5.73
CA GLY A 383 -10.37 -14.32 6.39
C GLY A 383 -10.19 -12.84 6.62
N VAL A 384 -9.00 -12.30 6.49
CA VAL A 384 -8.78 -10.86 6.53
C VAL A 384 -9.06 -10.31 5.14
N THR A 385 -10.18 -9.65 5.00
CA THR A 385 -10.63 -9.09 3.70
C THR A 385 -9.66 -8.05 3.16
N TRP A 386 -9.00 -7.31 4.04
CA TRP A 386 -8.17 -6.17 3.71
C TRP A 386 -6.70 -6.32 4.15
N GLY A 387 -6.38 -7.17 5.11
CA GLY A 387 -5.19 -7.01 5.91
C GLY A 387 -5.32 -5.80 6.86
N ASP A 388 -4.60 -5.82 7.96
CA ASP A 388 -4.53 -4.70 8.90
C ASP A 388 -3.40 -3.75 8.45
N HIS A 389 -3.68 -2.93 7.44
CA HIS A 389 -2.74 -2.00 6.82
C HIS A 389 -2.85 -0.64 7.49
N VAL A 390 -2.25 -0.49 8.66
CA VAL A 390 -2.17 0.79 9.37
C VAL A 390 -1.06 1.66 8.82
N ASP A 391 0.02 1.04 8.36
CA ASP A 391 1.10 1.71 7.63
C ASP A 391 0.64 2.02 6.21
N LYS A 392 0.82 3.25 5.78
CA LYS A 392 0.26 3.76 4.52
C LYS A 392 1.21 4.71 3.82
N VAL A 393 0.99 4.86 2.53
CA VAL A 393 1.46 5.99 1.74
C VAL A 393 0.25 6.63 1.07
N TRP A 394 0.05 7.92 1.30
CA TRP A 394 -1.02 8.69 0.70
C TRP A 394 -0.49 9.61 -0.38
N VAL A 395 -1.14 9.63 -1.53
CA VAL A 395 -0.78 10.47 -2.69
C VAL A 395 -2.04 11.00 -3.38
N ARG A 396 -1.92 12.06 -4.18
CA ARG A 396 -3.04 12.62 -4.93
C ARG A 396 -3.27 11.84 -6.23
N PRO A 397 -4.45 11.22 -6.46
CA PRO A 397 -4.70 10.35 -7.62
C PRO A 397 -4.54 11.04 -8.98
N GLY A 398 -4.95 12.31 -9.07
CA GLY A 398 -4.83 13.09 -10.31
C GLY A 398 -3.40 13.50 -10.65
N ARG A 399 -2.48 13.39 -9.70
CA ARG A 399 -1.08 13.82 -9.76
C ARG A 399 -0.11 12.71 -9.40
N SER A 400 -0.54 11.46 -9.48
CA SER A 400 0.30 10.30 -9.19
C SER A 400 -0.04 9.09 -10.04
N LEU A 401 0.94 8.24 -10.23
CA LEU A 401 0.81 6.92 -10.79
C LEU A 401 1.43 5.89 -9.84
N VAL A 402 0.62 5.26 -9.00
CA VAL A 402 1.07 4.22 -8.08
C VAL A 402 1.31 2.92 -8.86
N ARG A 403 2.59 2.59 -9.08
CA ARG A 403 3.00 1.40 -9.83
C ARG A 403 2.85 0.13 -9.01
N SER A 404 3.25 0.16 -7.74
CA SER A 404 3.12 -1.00 -6.85
C SER A 404 2.95 -0.61 -5.39
N TRP A 405 2.28 -1.49 -4.67
CA TRP A 405 2.14 -1.53 -3.22
C TRP A 405 2.51 -2.94 -2.74
N ALA A 406 3.33 -3.06 -1.72
CA ALA A 406 3.81 -4.34 -1.22
C ALA A 406 4.09 -4.32 0.29
N ASN A 407 3.57 -5.30 1.04
CA ASN A 407 4.15 -5.64 2.32
C ASN A 407 5.48 -6.36 2.05
N VAL A 408 6.59 -5.83 2.56
CA VAL A 408 7.93 -6.32 2.26
C VAL A 408 8.65 -6.92 3.45
N GLY A 409 7.94 -7.30 4.52
CA GLY A 409 8.51 -8.09 5.60
C GLY A 409 9.29 -9.30 5.05
N LEU A 410 10.49 -9.55 5.58
CA LEU A 410 11.33 -10.67 5.12
C LEU A 410 10.62 -12.00 5.36
N MET A 411 10.60 -12.86 4.34
CA MET A 411 9.91 -14.14 4.39
C MET A 411 10.79 -15.28 3.92
N ARG A 412 10.55 -16.46 4.52
CA ARG A 412 11.02 -17.75 4.03
C ARG A 412 9.78 -18.62 3.76
N GLY A 413 9.49 -18.87 2.49
CA GLY A 413 8.25 -19.52 2.08
C GLY A 413 7.01 -18.68 2.45
N THR A 414 6.13 -19.23 3.27
CA THR A 414 4.89 -18.58 3.74
C THR A 414 5.01 -17.95 5.13
N GLN A 415 6.21 -17.90 5.71
CA GLN A 415 6.44 -17.43 7.07
C GLN A 415 7.39 -16.25 7.07
N TYR A 416 7.20 -15.32 8.01
CA TYR A 416 8.18 -14.27 8.26
C TYR A 416 9.47 -14.83 8.87
N VAL A 417 10.59 -14.25 8.52
CA VAL A 417 11.89 -14.63 9.10
C VAL A 417 11.93 -14.19 10.57
N SER A 418 12.24 -15.14 11.44
CA SER A 418 12.38 -14.89 12.89
C SER A 418 13.88 -14.72 13.23
N PRO A 419 14.24 -13.87 14.20
CA PRO A 419 13.36 -13.02 15.01
C PRO A 419 12.78 -11.83 14.21
N LEU A 420 11.55 -11.45 14.51
CA LEU A 420 10.91 -10.31 13.89
C LEU A 420 11.57 -8.99 14.35
N PRO A 421 11.85 -8.06 13.43
CA PRO A 421 12.47 -6.78 13.79
C PRO A 421 11.52 -5.83 14.54
N SER A 422 10.23 -5.89 14.26
CA SER A 422 9.18 -5.04 14.83
C SER A 422 7.87 -5.81 14.94
N ASP A 423 6.92 -5.27 15.69
CA ASP A 423 5.51 -5.65 15.66
C ASP A 423 4.76 -5.04 14.47
N HIS A 424 5.47 -4.40 13.58
CA HIS A 424 5.03 -4.01 12.25
C HIS A 424 5.87 -4.67 11.15
N HIS A 425 5.28 -4.80 9.98
CA HIS A 425 5.97 -5.19 8.75
C HIS A 425 6.05 -3.99 7.80
N PRO A 426 7.23 -3.74 7.21
CA PRO A 426 7.41 -2.56 6.38
C PRO A 426 6.55 -2.61 5.11
N LEU A 427 6.01 -1.45 4.76
CA LEU A 427 5.25 -1.20 3.55
C LEU A 427 6.12 -0.48 2.51
N LEU A 428 6.24 -1.05 1.33
CA LEU A 428 6.90 -0.42 0.19
C LEU A 428 5.89 0.02 -0.87
N VAL A 429 5.97 1.28 -1.25
CA VAL A 429 5.20 1.85 -2.37
C VAL A 429 6.16 2.39 -3.43
N ARG A 430 5.86 2.12 -4.70
CA ARG A 430 6.53 2.74 -5.83
C ARG A 430 5.53 3.57 -6.63
N ALA A 431 5.80 4.86 -6.74
CA ALA A 431 4.91 5.80 -7.44
C ALA A 431 5.69 6.87 -8.19
N GLN A 432 5.13 7.32 -9.31
CA GLN A 432 5.46 8.59 -9.93
C GLN A 432 4.54 9.66 -9.37
N LEU A 433 5.06 10.86 -9.16
CA LEU A 433 4.34 12.02 -8.59
C LEU A 433 4.49 13.22 -9.53
N SER A 434 3.53 14.15 -9.52
CA SER A 434 3.58 15.40 -10.28
C SER A 434 2.93 16.54 -9.54
#